data_faf86b263e11b3f1d5d587890cd19584
#
_entry.id   faf86b263e11b3f1d5d587890cd19584
#
_cell.length_a   1.000
_cell.length_b   1.000
_cell.length_c   1.000
_cell.angle_alpha   90.00
_cell.angle_beta   90.00
_cell.angle_gamma   90.00
#
_symmetry.space_group_name_H-M   'P 1'
#
loop_
_entity.id
_entity.type
_entity.pdbx_description
1 polymer ?
#
loop_
_entity_poly.entity_id
_entity_poly.type
_entity_poly.pdbx_seq_one_letter_code
_entity_poly.pdbx_strand_id
1 'polypeptide(L)'
;MPSNEFEVVARTSASKPASILIVEDEALVASYIEEVLAESGFRVAGVAASGPEALSLAEETQPRLALVDIRLTGPIDGIELACVLRQKFGIPAIFLSGLADDETTRRAAIAEPLGFLRKPFRPSQVFNAIERALSQAGS
;
A
#
# COMPACT_ATOMS: atom_id res chain seq x y z
N MET A 1 -34.89 2.50 -12.49
CA MET A 1 -34.14 2.53 -12.38
C MET A 1 -33.70 2.48 -12.32
N PRO A 2 -33.71 2.47 -12.25
CA PRO A 2 -33.03 2.46 -12.06
C PRO A 2 -32.39 2.49 -11.73
N SER A 3 -32.97 2.78 -11.76
CA SER A 3 -32.20 3.08 -11.18
C SER A 3 -31.16 2.46 -10.71
N ASN A 4 -31.23 1.36 -10.88
CA ASN A 4 -30.13 0.64 -10.42
C ASN A 4 -28.86 1.02 -11.08
N GLU A 5 -28.90 1.14 -12.36
CA GLU A 5 -27.79 1.64 -13.08
C GLU A 5 -27.40 3.01 -12.61
N PHE A 6 -28.37 3.80 -12.28
CA PHE A 6 -28.10 5.10 -11.74
C PHE A 6 -27.42 5.01 -10.39
N GLU A 7 -27.79 4.05 -9.59
CA GLU A 7 -27.15 3.85 -8.32
C GLU A 7 -25.71 3.41 -8.46
N VAL A 8 -25.45 2.59 -9.43
CA VAL A 8 -24.10 2.14 -9.68
C VAL A 8 -23.23 3.32 -10.07
N VAL A 9 -23.74 4.18 -10.91
CA VAL A 9 -23.00 5.36 -11.30
C VAL A 9 -22.72 6.24 -10.10
N ALA A 10 -23.70 6.44 -9.25
CA ALA A 10 -23.52 7.27 -8.07
C ALA A 10 -22.47 6.68 -7.16
N ARG A 11 -22.51 5.38 -6.95
CA ARG A 11 -21.52 4.74 -6.10
C ARG A 11 -20.14 4.82 -6.71
N THR A 12 -20.05 4.64 -8.01
CA THR A 12 -18.79 4.71 -8.68
C THR A 12 -18.19 6.10 -8.56
N SER A 13 -19.00 7.11 -8.70
CA SER A 13 -18.50 8.45 -8.58
C SER A 13 -18.11 8.76 -7.14
N ALA A 14 -18.82 8.22 -6.19
CA ALA A 14 -18.47 8.39 -4.79
C ALA A 14 -17.29 7.55 -4.41
N SER A 15 -17.10 6.41 -5.05
CA SER A 15 -15.99 5.55 -4.71
C SER A 15 -14.92 5.63 -5.77
N LYS A 16 -14.16 6.69 -5.68
CA LYS A 16 -13.00 6.83 -6.55
C LYS A 16 -12.06 5.67 -6.31
N PRO A 17 -11.31 5.27 -7.33
CA PRO A 17 -10.30 4.24 -7.13
C PRO A 17 -9.37 4.63 -5.98
N ALA A 18 -9.07 3.67 -5.14
CA ALA A 18 -8.20 3.91 -4.02
C ALA A 18 -6.81 4.22 -4.52
N SER A 19 -6.15 5.18 -3.89
CA SER A 19 -4.81 5.54 -4.27
C SER A 19 -3.83 4.89 -3.31
N ILE A 20 -2.81 4.29 -3.87
CA ILE A 20 -1.86 3.44 -3.15
C ILE A 20 -0.47 4.04 -3.31
N LEU A 21 0.22 4.22 -2.20
CA LEU A 21 1.61 4.66 -2.22
C LEU A 21 2.50 3.43 -2.27
N ILE A 22 3.49 3.43 -3.15
CA ILE A 22 4.45 2.35 -3.26
C ILE A 22 5.77 2.83 -2.69
N VAL A 23 6.34 2.09 -1.74
CA VAL A 23 7.63 2.41 -1.16
C VAL A 23 8.54 1.21 -1.33
N GLU A 24 9.41 1.29 -2.31
CA GLU A 24 10.26 0.19 -2.73
C GLU A 24 11.51 0.75 -3.39
N ASP A 25 12.69 0.37 -2.90
CA ASP A 25 13.91 0.93 -3.44
C ASP A 25 14.46 0.14 -4.65
N GLU A 26 13.91 -1.03 -4.95
CA GLU A 26 14.28 -1.75 -6.15
C GLU A 26 13.37 -1.32 -7.30
N ALA A 27 13.95 -0.63 -8.27
CA ALA A 27 13.17 -0.02 -9.34
C ALA A 27 12.33 -1.03 -10.12
N LEU A 28 12.87 -2.22 -10.36
CA LEU A 28 12.12 -3.22 -11.12
C LEU A 28 10.92 -3.72 -10.36
N VAL A 29 11.07 -3.92 -9.04
CA VAL A 29 9.95 -4.36 -8.22
C VAL A 29 8.89 -3.27 -8.16
N ALA A 30 9.31 -2.02 -7.98
CA ALA A 30 8.39 -0.90 -7.94
C ALA A 30 7.60 -0.78 -9.24
N SER A 31 8.28 -0.91 -10.37
CA SER A 31 7.62 -0.84 -11.68
C SER A 31 6.60 -1.95 -11.85
N TYR A 32 6.95 -3.15 -11.40
CA TYR A 32 6.03 -4.28 -11.50
C TYR A 32 4.77 -4.01 -10.68
N ILE A 33 4.95 -3.52 -9.45
CA ILE A 33 3.80 -3.22 -8.60
C ILE A 33 2.94 -2.13 -9.22
N GLU A 34 3.59 -1.11 -9.75
CA GLU A 34 2.89 0.00 -10.38
C GLU A 34 2.00 -0.49 -11.51
N GLU A 35 2.53 -1.38 -12.32
CA GLU A 35 1.79 -1.94 -13.44
C GLU A 35 0.62 -2.78 -12.95
N VAL A 36 0.86 -3.61 -11.93
CA VAL A 36 -0.20 -4.45 -11.38
C VAL A 36 -1.33 -3.59 -10.81
N LEU A 37 -0.99 -2.53 -10.10
CA LEU A 37 -2.01 -1.66 -9.52
C LEU A 37 -2.84 -0.99 -10.60
N ALA A 38 -2.18 -0.50 -11.64
CA ALA A 38 -2.90 0.17 -12.73
C ALA A 38 -3.86 -0.79 -13.42
N GLU A 39 -3.41 -2.02 -13.65
CA GLU A 39 -4.24 -3.01 -14.32
C GLU A 39 -5.38 -3.48 -13.43
N SER A 40 -5.21 -3.39 -12.13
CA SER A 40 -6.23 -3.82 -11.18
C SER A 40 -7.24 -2.72 -10.84
N GLY A 41 -7.07 -1.54 -11.42
CA GLY A 41 -8.03 -0.46 -11.20
C GLY A 41 -7.71 0.44 -10.03
N PHE A 42 -6.57 0.28 -9.40
CA PHE A 42 -6.15 1.19 -8.33
C PHE A 42 -5.37 2.35 -8.90
N ARG A 43 -5.33 3.44 -8.15
CA ARG A 43 -4.50 4.58 -8.53
C ARG A 43 -3.18 4.49 -7.80
N VAL A 44 -2.12 4.88 -8.47
CA VAL A 44 -0.80 4.95 -7.85
C VAL A 44 -0.60 6.36 -7.37
N ALA A 45 -0.53 6.54 -6.06
CA ALA A 45 -0.33 7.87 -5.48
C ALA A 45 1.07 8.37 -5.78
N GLY A 46 2.03 7.45 -5.82
CA GLY A 46 3.40 7.78 -6.10
C GLY A 46 4.28 6.59 -5.79
N VAL A 47 5.53 6.68 -6.20
CA VAL A 47 6.53 5.65 -5.96
C VAL A 47 7.70 6.31 -5.25
N ALA A 48 7.99 5.86 -4.04
CA ALA A 48 9.09 6.39 -3.25
C ALA A 48 10.16 5.32 -3.11
N ALA A 49 11.41 5.72 -3.18
CA ALA A 49 12.52 4.80 -3.02
C ALA A 49 13.14 4.89 -1.63
N SER A 50 12.63 5.78 -0.79
CA SER A 50 13.16 5.96 0.56
C SER A 50 12.07 6.41 1.51
N GLY A 51 12.34 6.31 2.81
CA GLY A 51 11.39 6.77 3.80
C GLY A 51 11.07 8.25 3.72
N PRO A 52 12.08 9.11 3.65
CA PRO A 52 11.80 10.56 3.56
C PRO A 52 10.97 10.91 2.33
N GLU A 53 11.27 10.28 1.20
CA GLU A 53 10.48 10.52 -0.01
C GLU A 53 9.05 10.06 0.18
N ALA A 54 8.87 8.92 0.84
CA ALA A 54 7.53 8.39 1.11
C ALA A 54 6.74 9.34 1.99
N LEU A 55 7.38 9.93 2.99
CA LEU A 55 6.66 10.85 3.87
C LEU A 55 6.23 12.11 3.13
N SER A 56 7.07 12.61 2.24
CA SER A 56 6.70 13.76 1.42
C SER A 56 5.51 13.43 0.54
N LEU A 57 5.54 12.26 -0.11
CA LEU A 57 4.44 11.84 -0.96
C LEU A 57 3.17 11.60 -0.17
N ALA A 58 3.31 11.06 1.04
CA ALA A 58 2.14 10.82 1.89
C ALA A 58 1.42 12.12 2.23
N GLU A 59 2.20 13.13 2.57
CA GLU A 59 1.62 14.42 2.90
C GLU A 59 0.96 15.05 1.68
N GLU A 60 1.61 14.92 0.54
CA GLU A 60 1.16 15.56 -0.67
C GLU A 60 -0.07 14.89 -1.27
N THR A 61 -0.11 13.55 -1.26
CA THR A 61 -1.13 12.81 -1.99
C THR A 61 -2.19 12.17 -1.10
N GLN A 62 -1.89 11.98 0.18
CA GLN A 62 -2.82 11.37 1.14
C GLN A 62 -3.41 10.06 0.63
N PRO A 63 -2.55 9.05 0.41
CA PRO A 63 -3.03 7.77 -0.12
C PRO A 63 -3.86 7.02 0.91
N ARG A 64 -4.67 6.09 0.43
CA ARG A 64 -5.48 5.26 1.30
C ARG A 64 -4.68 4.14 1.96
N LEU A 65 -3.58 3.75 1.35
CA LEU A 65 -2.82 2.59 1.76
C LEU A 65 -1.41 2.70 1.22
N ALA A 66 -0.45 2.12 1.90
CA ALA A 66 0.93 2.09 1.43
C ALA A 66 1.42 0.65 1.35
N LEU A 67 2.13 0.33 0.28
CA LEU A 67 2.87 -0.92 0.17
C LEU A 67 4.31 -0.57 0.48
N VAL A 68 4.87 -1.14 1.55
CA VAL A 68 6.16 -0.72 2.06
C VAL A 68 7.11 -1.91 2.14
N ASP A 69 8.25 -1.80 1.48
CA ASP A 69 9.30 -2.79 1.59
C ASP A 69 9.77 -2.83 3.04
N ILE A 70 9.64 -3.99 3.67
CA ILE A 70 9.99 -4.13 5.08
C ILE A 70 11.49 -3.91 5.29
N ARG A 71 12.30 -4.16 4.26
CA ARG A 71 13.74 -3.97 4.32
C ARG A 71 14.22 -2.72 3.62
N LEU A 72 13.38 -1.71 3.64
CA LEU A 72 13.74 -0.44 3.06
C LEU A 72 15.03 0.08 3.69
N THR A 73 15.96 0.54 2.86
CA THR A 73 17.22 1.09 3.34
C THR A 73 17.11 2.60 3.50
N GLY A 74 18.08 3.19 4.18
CA GLY A 74 18.13 4.63 4.35
C GLY A 74 17.95 5.05 5.80
N PRO A 75 17.65 6.32 6.03
CA PRO A 75 17.58 6.85 7.40
C PRO A 75 16.51 6.22 8.25
N ILE A 76 15.40 5.80 7.65
CA ILE A 76 14.36 5.07 8.37
C ILE A 76 14.06 3.81 7.61
N ASP A 77 13.85 2.72 8.30
CA ASP A 77 13.53 1.45 7.65
C ASP A 77 12.03 1.34 7.42
N GLY A 78 11.61 0.23 6.78
CA GLY A 78 10.22 0.07 6.43
C GLY A 78 9.29 0.01 7.61
N ILE A 79 9.72 -0.61 8.70
CA ILE A 79 8.88 -0.72 9.89
C ILE A 79 8.69 0.64 10.54
N GLU A 80 9.77 1.40 10.69
CA GLU A 80 9.68 2.74 11.25
C GLU A 80 8.79 3.62 10.39
N LEU A 81 8.96 3.52 9.07
CA LEU A 81 8.16 4.31 8.16
C LEU A 81 6.69 3.98 8.31
N ALA A 82 6.35 2.70 8.36
CA ALA A 82 4.96 2.29 8.49
C ALA A 82 4.35 2.81 9.78
N CYS A 83 5.13 2.83 10.87
CA CYS A 83 4.65 3.40 12.12
C CYS A 83 4.33 4.87 11.97
N VAL A 84 5.20 5.63 11.33
CA VAL A 84 4.99 7.06 11.13
C VAL A 84 3.78 7.31 10.23
N LEU A 85 3.68 6.53 9.14
CA LEU A 85 2.55 6.68 8.23
C LEU A 85 1.24 6.46 8.97
N ARG A 86 1.17 5.46 9.81
CA ARG A 86 -0.04 5.16 10.56
C ARG A 86 -0.33 6.23 11.60
N GLN A 87 0.67 6.60 12.39
CA GLN A 87 0.46 7.49 13.52
C GLN A 87 0.26 8.93 13.09
N LYS A 88 1.01 9.37 12.11
CA LYS A 88 0.96 10.77 11.71
C LYS A 88 -0.08 11.04 10.64
N PHE A 89 -0.28 10.11 9.73
CA PHE A 89 -1.16 10.35 8.57
C PHE A 89 -2.38 9.46 8.56
N GLY A 90 -2.46 8.47 9.44
CA GLY A 90 -3.56 7.52 9.41
C GLY A 90 -3.53 6.60 8.20
N ILE A 91 -2.37 6.38 7.62
CA ILE A 91 -2.22 5.56 6.43
C ILE A 91 -1.76 4.16 6.84
N PRO A 92 -2.59 3.13 6.64
CA PRO A 92 -2.17 1.76 6.97
C PRO A 92 -1.22 1.22 5.92
N ALA A 93 -0.47 0.19 6.29
CA ALA A 93 0.53 -0.38 5.41
C ALA A 93 0.37 -1.87 5.24
N ILE A 94 0.76 -2.36 4.07
CA ILE A 94 1.02 -3.76 3.81
C ILE A 94 2.52 -3.86 3.56
N PHE A 95 3.19 -4.80 4.21
CA PHE A 95 4.62 -4.94 4.02
C PHE A 95 4.92 -5.89 2.86
N LEU A 96 5.93 -5.50 2.08
CA LEU A 96 6.51 -6.37 1.06
C LEU A 96 7.72 -7.03 1.69
N SER A 97 7.75 -8.35 1.74
CA SER A 97 8.83 -9.04 2.43
C SER A 97 9.46 -10.07 1.51
N GLY A 98 10.76 -10.30 1.71
CA GLY A 98 11.46 -11.32 0.97
C GLY A 98 11.33 -12.67 1.65
N LEU A 99 12.38 -13.46 1.57
CA LEU A 99 12.40 -14.76 2.24
C LEU A 99 12.17 -14.54 3.73
N ALA A 100 11.51 -15.51 4.31
CA ALA A 100 11.04 -15.39 5.67
C ALA A 100 12.15 -14.96 6.63
N ASP A 101 11.91 -13.86 7.26
CA ASP A 101 12.75 -13.35 8.31
C ASP A 101 11.81 -13.24 9.49
N ASP A 102 11.73 -14.29 10.27
CA ASP A 102 10.74 -14.39 11.33
C ASP A 102 10.89 -13.27 12.34
N GLU A 103 12.10 -12.87 12.61
CA GLU A 103 12.33 -11.83 13.57
C GLU A 103 11.87 -10.47 13.03
N THR A 104 12.19 -10.18 11.80
CA THR A 104 11.74 -8.94 11.18
C THR A 104 10.22 -8.89 11.12
N THR A 105 9.60 -10.01 10.78
CA THR A 105 8.15 -10.08 10.73
C THR A 105 7.54 -9.86 12.10
N ARG A 106 8.16 -10.39 13.16
CA ARG A 106 7.66 -10.15 14.50
C ARG A 106 7.80 -8.68 14.90
N ARG A 107 8.92 -8.08 14.54
CA ARG A 107 9.13 -6.66 14.83
C ARG A 107 8.12 -5.80 14.10
N ALA A 108 7.71 -6.25 12.92
CA ALA A 108 6.78 -5.49 12.10
C ALA A 108 5.40 -5.35 12.75
N ALA A 109 5.09 -6.20 13.71
CA ALA A 109 3.78 -6.13 14.38
C ALA A 109 3.55 -4.79 15.05
N ILE A 110 4.63 -4.09 15.45
CA ILE A 110 4.50 -2.80 16.10
C ILE A 110 3.84 -1.76 15.19
N ALA A 111 3.96 -1.94 13.89
CA ALA A 111 3.36 -1.02 12.92
C ALA A 111 1.91 -1.37 12.62
N GLU A 112 1.41 -2.46 13.17
CA GLU A 112 0.03 -2.93 12.98
C GLU A 112 -0.32 -2.98 11.50
N PRO A 113 0.47 -3.72 10.70
CA PRO A 113 0.22 -3.77 9.26
C PRO A 113 -1.08 -4.49 8.96
N LEU A 114 -1.67 -4.17 7.82
CA LEU A 114 -2.89 -4.84 7.40
C LEU A 114 -2.59 -6.09 6.58
N GLY A 115 -1.34 -6.40 6.35
CA GLY A 115 -0.99 -7.64 5.67
C GLY A 115 0.46 -7.66 5.26
N PHE A 116 0.83 -8.79 4.68
CA PHE A 116 2.18 -9.01 4.17
C PHE A 116 2.07 -9.60 2.78
N LEU A 117 2.91 -9.14 1.87
CA LEU A 117 3.05 -9.73 0.54
C LEU A 117 4.46 -10.27 0.42
N ARG A 118 4.59 -11.58 0.25
CA ARG A 118 5.90 -12.20 0.15
C ARG A 118 6.40 -12.19 -1.28
N LYS A 119 7.59 -11.68 -1.48
CA LYS A 119 8.22 -11.68 -2.79
C LYS A 119 8.69 -13.08 -3.13
N PRO A 120 8.58 -13.54 -4.36
CA PRO A 120 7.89 -12.89 -5.48
C PRO A 120 6.38 -13.11 -5.36
N PHE A 121 5.62 -12.09 -5.70
CA PHE A 121 4.17 -12.20 -5.60
C PHE A 121 3.54 -12.08 -7.00
N ARG A 122 2.36 -12.64 -7.14
CA ARG A 122 1.59 -12.60 -8.37
C ARG A 122 0.59 -11.46 -8.31
N PRO A 123 0.11 -11.00 -9.49
CA PRO A 123 -0.87 -9.91 -9.49
C PRO A 123 -2.10 -10.18 -8.63
N SER A 124 -2.60 -11.44 -8.64
CA SER A 124 -3.78 -11.74 -7.85
C SER A 124 -3.52 -11.63 -6.36
N GLN A 125 -2.29 -11.91 -5.92
CA GLN A 125 -1.94 -11.79 -4.52
C GLN A 125 -1.92 -10.33 -4.10
N VAL A 126 -1.38 -9.47 -4.96
CA VAL A 126 -1.37 -8.03 -4.70
C VAL A 126 -2.80 -7.51 -4.61
N PHE A 127 -3.62 -7.86 -5.61
CA PHE A 127 -5.00 -7.41 -5.65
C PHE A 127 -5.76 -7.84 -4.40
N ASN A 128 -5.64 -9.12 -4.03
CA ASN A 128 -6.38 -9.65 -2.89
C ASN A 128 -5.93 -9.03 -1.58
N ALA A 129 -4.63 -8.81 -1.43
CA ALA A 129 -4.12 -8.20 -0.21
C ALA A 129 -4.65 -6.77 -0.05
N ILE A 130 -4.68 -6.02 -1.14
CA ILE A 130 -5.15 -4.64 -1.09
C ILE A 130 -6.65 -4.60 -0.84
N GLU A 131 -7.42 -5.46 -1.50
CA GLU A 131 -8.86 -5.50 -1.28
C GLU A 131 -9.19 -5.81 0.17
N ARG A 132 -8.48 -6.77 0.74
CA ARG A 132 -8.70 -7.14 2.12
C ARG A 132 -8.33 -5.99 3.06
N ALA A 133 -7.22 -5.34 2.78
CA ALA A 133 -6.77 -4.23 3.61
C ALA A 133 -7.74 -3.05 3.55
N LEU A 134 -8.21 -2.72 2.36
CA LEU A 134 -9.15 -1.61 2.20
C LEU A 134 -10.48 -1.91 2.88
N SER A 135 -10.88 -3.18 2.87
CA SER A 135 -12.09 -3.58 3.54
C SER A 135 -11.98 -3.37 5.04
N GLN A 136 -10.84 -3.70 5.62
CA GLN A 136 -10.60 -3.47 7.04
C GLN A 136 -10.49 -2.01 7.36
N ALA A 137 -9.74 -1.26 6.56
CA ALA A 137 -9.50 0.14 6.83
C ALA A 137 -10.76 0.98 6.60
N GLY A 138 -11.63 0.53 5.73
CA GLY A 138 -12.85 1.27 5.41
C GLY A 138 -13.95 1.09 6.42
N SER A 139 -13.77 0.19 7.37
CA SER A 139 -14.80 0.01 8.40
C SER A 139 -14.63 0.97 9.55
#